data_f021e11bb88b3e2a517e50c7b70217b9
#
_entry.id   f021e11bb88b3e2a517e50c7b70217b9
#
_cell.length_a   1.000
_cell.length_b   1.000
_cell.length_c   1.000
_cell.angle_alpha   90.00
_cell.angle_beta   90.00
_cell.angle_gamma   90.00
#
_symmetry.space_group_name_H-M   'P 1'
#
loop_
_entity.id
_entity.type
_entity.pdbx_description
1 polymer ?
#
loop_
_entity_poly.entity_id
_entity_poly.type
_entity_poly.pdbx_seq_one_letter_code
_entity_poly.pdbx_strand_id
1 'polypeptide(L)'
;AMALERNPEAVEAMLQADWEIASHGYRWIDYKNIPEDIERVHMAKAIDIHTRVTGSRPLGWYTGRTSSNTQRLVQEAGGFLYDADSYADDLPYWVETPAGDPHLVVPYTLDTNDMRFASPQGFNSGEQFFGYLRDAFDVLYAEGEATPKMLSIGLHCRLIGRPGRTASLEKFIDYVNSHADVWLCRRIDIARHWHKHHPTNEKF
;
A
#
# COMPACT_ATOMS: atom_id res chain seq x y z
N ALA A 1 -8.61 -9.80 -4.23
CA ALA A 1 -8.65 -11.18 -3.70
C ALA A 1 -8.76 -12.23 -4.81
N MET A 2 -9.55 -11.97 -5.87
CA MET A 2 -9.70 -12.94 -6.99
C MET A 2 -8.37 -13.34 -7.65
N ALA A 3 -7.38 -12.45 -7.71
CA ALA A 3 -6.07 -12.79 -8.26
C ALA A 3 -5.31 -13.79 -7.37
N LEU A 4 -5.41 -13.67 -6.07
CA LEU A 4 -4.82 -14.62 -5.11
C LEU A 4 -5.42 -16.02 -5.29
N GLU A 5 -6.75 -16.11 -5.37
CA GLU A 5 -7.46 -17.37 -5.54
C GLU A 5 -7.08 -18.10 -6.84
N ARG A 6 -6.78 -17.34 -7.90
CA ARG A 6 -6.44 -17.89 -9.23
C ARG A 6 -4.96 -18.22 -9.41
N ASN A 7 -4.11 -17.80 -8.49
CA ASN A 7 -2.66 -17.93 -8.60
C ASN A 7 -2.05 -18.46 -7.29
N PRO A 8 -2.36 -19.72 -6.90
CA PRO A 8 -1.88 -20.29 -5.64
C PRO A 8 -0.34 -20.34 -5.55
N GLU A 9 0.36 -20.59 -6.65
CA GLU A 9 1.83 -20.60 -6.69
C GLU A 9 2.41 -19.21 -6.33
N ALA A 10 1.78 -18.13 -6.79
CA ALA A 10 2.21 -16.78 -6.43
C ALA A 10 1.95 -16.48 -4.94
N VAL A 11 0.83 -16.97 -4.40
CA VAL A 11 0.54 -16.83 -2.96
C VAL A 11 1.58 -17.59 -2.14
N GLU A 12 1.90 -18.82 -2.52
CA GLU A 12 2.92 -19.63 -1.83
C GLU A 12 4.28 -18.94 -1.85
N ALA A 13 4.70 -18.41 -3.01
CA ALA A 13 5.97 -17.69 -3.14
C ALA A 13 6.03 -16.44 -2.26
N MET A 14 4.94 -15.66 -2.18
CA MET A 14 4.87 -14.50 -1.29
C MET A 14 4.95 -14.88 0.18
N LEU A 15 4.27 -15.96 0.60
CA LEU A 15 4.30 -16.46 1.97
C LEU A 15 5.69 -16.99 2.33
N GLN A 16 6.35 -17.74 1.44
CA GLN A 16 7.72 -18.22 1.62
C GLN A 16 8.74 -17.09 1.76
N ALA A 17 8.52 -15.98 1.05
CA ALA A 17 9.35 -14.79 1.10
C ALA A 17 9.02 -13.85 2.29
N ASP A 18 8.12 -14.24 3.18
CA ASP A 18 7.64 -13.43 4.31
C ASP A 18 7.10 -12.05 3.88
N TRP A 19 6.46 -11.98 2.72
CA TRP A 19 5.80 -10.75 2.29
C TRP A 19 4.51 -10.54 3.08
N GLU A 20 4.21 -9.28 3.38
CA GLU A 20 2.85 -8.94 3.78
C GLU A 20 1.92 -9.05 2.57
N ILE A 21 0.85 -9.83 2.72
CA ILE A 21 -0.23 -9.88 1.74
C ILE A 21 -1.39 -9.06 2.29
N ALA A 22 -1.41 -7.76 2.00
CA ALA A 22 -2.53 -6.88 2.31
C ALA A 22 -3.67 -7.07 1.30
N SER A 23 -4.89 -6.70 1.68
CA SER A 23 -6.04 -6.77 0.77
C SER A 23 -6.03 -5.61 -0.22
N HIS A 24 -6.20 -5.91 -1.49
CA HIS A 24 -6.49 -4.92 -2.54
C HIS A 24 -7.94 -5.07 -3.03
N GLY A 25 -8.87 -5.33 -2.11
CA GLY A 25 -10.27 -5.57 -2.39
C GLY A 25 -10.57 -6.87 -3.15
N TYR A 26 -11.84 -7.06 -3.51
CA TYR A 26 -12.31 -8.25 -4.21
C TYR A 26 -11.92 -8.26 -5.68
N ARG A 27 -12.21 -7.14 -6.38
CA ARG A 27 -11.92 -6.90 -7.79
C ARG A 27 -11.33 -5.52 -7.98
N TRP A 28 -10.46 -5.37 -8.97
CA TRP A 28 -9.92 -4.07 -9.35
C TRP A 28 -10.91 -3.33 -10.26
N ILE A 29 -11.93 -2.71 -9.67
CA ILE A 29 -12.96 -1.91 -10.30
C ILE A 29 -13.08 -0.55 -9.64
N ASP A 30 -13.72 0.40 -10.29
CA ASP A 30 -14.03 1.69 -9.70
C ASP A 30 -15.32 1.56 -8.85
N TYR A 31 -15.19 1.84 -7.55
CA TYR A 31 -16.31 1.75 -6.59
C TYR A 31 -17.14 3.03 -6.52
N LYS A 32 -16.72 4.13 -7.17
CA LYS A 32 -17.38 5.44 -7.06
C LYS A 32 -18.89 5.40 -7.23
N ASN A 33 -19.39 4.56 -8.12
CA ASN A 33 -20.82 4.43 -8.43
C ASN A 33 -21.39 3.04 -8.08
N ILE A 34 -20.68 2.26 -7.29
CA ILE A 34 -21.15 0.94 -6.85
C ILE A 34 -22.05 1.15 -5.61
N PRO A 35 -23.26 0.54 -5.57
CA PRO A 35 -24.10 0.57 -4.37
C PRO A 35 -23.38 0.04 -3.14
N GLU A 36 -23.62 0.66 -1.99
CA GLU A 36 -22.92 0.33 -0.73
C GLU A 36 -23.07 -1.14 -0.33
N ASP A 37 -24.25 -1.71 -0.49
CA ASP A 37 -24.52 -3.11 -0.18
C ASP A 37 -23.67 -4.07 -1.02
N ILE A 38 -23.43 -3.73 -2.28
CA ILE A 38 -22.55 -4.50 -3.18
C ILE A 38 -21.09 -4.32 -2.78
N GLU A 39 -20.65 -3.11 -2.44
CA GLU A 39 -19.29 -2.86 -1.96
C GLU A 39 -19.02 -3.63 -0.66
N ARG A 40 -19.97 -3.62 0.28
CA ARG A 40 -19.91 -4.40 1.52
C ARG A 40 -19.78 -5.91 1.27
N VAL A 41 -20.57 -6.45 0.33
CA VAL A 41 -20.47 -7.86 -0.10
C VAL A 41 -19.10 -8.15 -0.73
N HIS A 42 -18.57 -7.24 -1.54
CA HIS A 42 -17.25 -7.41 -2.13
C HIS A 42 -16.14 -7.38 -1.08
N MET A 43 -16.25 -6.53 -0.07
CA MET A 43 -15.30 -6.47 1.04
C MET A 43 -15.30 -7.80 1.84
N ALA A 44 -16.48 -8.28 2.22
CA ALA A 44 -16.61 -9.57 2.91
C ALA A 44 -16.00 -10.73 2.11
N LYS A 45 -16.29 -10.79 0.78
CA LYS A 45 -15.69 -11.79 -0.11
C LYS A 45 -14.16 -11.65 -0.21
N ALA A 46 -13.64 -10.42 -0.23
CA ALA A 46 -12.20 -10.20 -0.27
C ALA A 46 -11.52 -10.76 0.99
N ILE A 47 -12.09 -10.50 2.15
CA ILE A 47 -11.59 -11.01 3.43
C ILE A 47 -11.66 -12.53 3.49
N ASP A 48 -12.79 -13.13 3.10
CA ASP A 48 -12.98 -14.58 3.08
C ASP A 48 -11.97 -15.29 2.18
N ILE A 49 -11.87 -14.87 0.91
CA ILE A 49 -10.91 -15.44 -0.04
C ILE A 49 -9.49 -15.29 0.47
N HIS A 50 -9.12 -14.09 0.93
CA HIS A 50 -7.78 -13.84 1.45
C HIS A 50 -7.47 -14.80 2.61
N THR A 51 -8.36 -14.90 3.59
CA THR A 51 -8.18 -15.77 4.75
C THR A 51 -8.03 -17.23 4.34
N ARG A 52 -8.85 -17.69 3.41
CA ARG A 52 -8.83 -19.06 2.92
C ARG A 52 -7.55 -19.42 2.16
N VAL A 53 -7.04 -18.50 1.32
CA VAL A 53 -5.88 -18.81 0.46
C VAL A 53 -4.53 -18.50 1.10
N THR A 54 -4.47 -17.62 2.10
CA THR A 54 -3.22 -17.28 2.81
C THR A 54 -3.13 -17.88 4.22
N GLY A 55 -4.23 -18.44 4.73
CA GLY A 55 -4.32 -18.97 6.09
C GLY A 55 -4.56 -17.92 7.18
N SER A 56 -4.64 -16.63 6.83
CA SER A 56 -4.85 -15.54 7.79
C SER A 56 -5.69 -14.41 7.21
N ARG A 57 -6.39 -13.67 8.09
CA ARG A 57 -7.11 -12.46 7.71
C ARG A 57 -6.11 -11.36 7.27
N PRO A 58 -6.41 -10.56 6.25
CA PRO A 58 -5.57 -9.41 5.91
C PRO A 58 -5.57 -8.39 7.06
N LEU A 59 -4.39 -7.86 7.39
CA LEU A 59 -4.22 -6.83 8.41
C LEU A 59 -4.13 -5.42 7.81
N GLY A 60 -3.88 -5.31 6.51
CA GLY A 60 -3.87 -4.06 5.77
C GLY A 60 -4.91 -4.05 4.65
N TRP A 61 -5.44 -2.87 4.35
CA TRP A 61 -6.41 -2.64 3.28
C TRP A 61 -5.96 -1.54 2.33
N TYR A 62 -6.21 -1.71 1.04
CA TYR A 62 -6.09 -0.71 0.00
C TYR A 62 -7.04 -1.02 -1.14
N THR A 63 -7.88 -0.08 -1.54
CA THR A 63 -8.78 -0.21 -2.70
C THR A 63 -8.23 0.49 -3.93
N GLY A 64 -7.72 1.69 -3.77
CA GLY A 64 -7.16 2.55 -4.81
C GLY A 64 -8.18 3.24 -5.71
N ARG A 65 -9.42 2.73 -5.79
CA ARG A 65 -10.56 3.30 -6.53
C ARG A 65 -11.79 3.28 -5.64
N THR A 66 -11.74 4.08 -4.59
CA THR A 66 -12.70 4.12 -3.51
C THR A 66 -14.04 4.76 -3.89
N SER A 67 -15.10 4.40 -3.18
CA SER A 67 -16.32 5.18 -3.05
C SER A 67 -16.24 6.12 -1.83
N SER A 68 -17.25 6.95 -1.64
CA SER A 68 -17.42 7.72 -0.40
C SER A 68 -17.68 6.85 0.84
N ASN A 69 -18.00 5.58 0.66
CA ASN A 69 -18.31 4.63 1.74
C ASN A 69 -17.11 3.77 2.12
N THR A 70 -16.11 3.61 1.25
CA THR A 70 -15.02 2.61 1.39
C THR A 70 -14.34 2.70 2.74
N GLN A 71 -13.89 3.88 3.18
CA GLN A 71 -13.18 4.03 4.44
C GLN A 71 -14.05 3.60 5.64
N ARG A 72 -15.30 4.05 5.68
CA ARG A 72 -16.25 3.65 6.72
C ARG A 72 -16.50 2.14 6.72
N LEU A 73 -16.67 1.53 5.54
CA LEU A 73 -16.86 0.09 5.42
C LEU A 73 -15.65 -0.71 5.90
N VAL A 74 -14.42 -0.26 5.63
CA VAL A 74 -13.19 -0.85 6.15
C VAL A 74 -13.16 -0.79 7.67
N GLN A 75 -13.49 0.35 8.24
CA GLN A 75 -13.55 0.55 9.69
C GLN A 75 -14.62 -0.33 10.34
N GLU A 76 -15.83 -0.38 9.78
CA GLU A 76 -16.94 -1.24 10.26
C GLU A 76 -16.62 -2.73 10.15
N ALA A 77 -15.93 -3.17 9.10
CA ALA A 77 -15.50 -4.55 8.95
C ALA A 77 -14.46 -4.95 10.01
N GLY A 78 -13.70 -3.99 10.52
CA GLY A 78 -12.74 -4.13 11.61
C GLY A 78 -11.62 -5.13 11.34
N GLY A 79 -10.74 -5.32 12.32
CA GLY A 79 -9.65 -6.30 12.28
C GLY A 79 -8.49 -5.92 11.36
N PHE A 80 -8.48 -4.71 10.80
CA PHE A 80 -7.36 -4.14 10.08
C PHE A 80 -6.49 -3.32 11.04
N LEU A 81 -5.16 -3.44 10.91
CA LEU A 81 -4.22 -2.57 11.62
C LEU A 81 -4.08 -1.22 10.94
N TYR A 82 -4.32 -1.17 9.63
CA TYR A 82 -4.25 0.07 8.84
C TYR A 82 -5.07 -0.05 7.56
N ASP A 83 -5.45 1.10 7.00
CA ASP A 83 -5.73 1.24 5.58
C ASP A 83 -4.74 2.20 4.90
N ALA A 84 -4.68 2.12 3.56
CA ALA A 84 -3.76 2.90 2.76
C ALA A 84 -4.47 3.72 1.67
N ASP A 85 -5.79 3.86 1.74
CA ASP A 85 -6.60 4.61 0.76
C ASP A 85 -6.54 6.12 1.01
N SER A 86 -5.33 6.65 1.18
CA SER A 86 -5.09 8.09 1.33
C SER A 86 -3.78 8.48 0.64
N TYR A 87 -3.76 9.71 0.14
CA TYR A 87 -2.59 10.37 -0.47
C TYR A 87 -2.31 11.72 0.21
N ALA A 88 -2.81 11.89 1.44
CA ALA A 88 -2.88 13.21 2.09
C ALA A 88 -1.61 13.58 2.86
N ASP A 89 -0.74 12.64 3.16
CA ASP A 89 0.45 12.86 4.00
C ASP A 89 1.61 11.94 3.60
N ASP A 90 2.82 12.27 4.10
CA ASP A 90 4.04 11.47 3.97
C ASP A 90 4.21 10.49 5.12
N LEU A 91 3.48 10.66 6.23
CA LEU A 91 3.59 9.82 7.42
C LEU A 91 2.24 9.20 7.78
N PRO A 92 2.21 8.08 8.51
CA PRO A 92 0.99 7.54 9.06
C PRO A 92 0.30 8.53 10.00
N TYR A 93 -1.02 8.48 10.04
CA TYR A 93 -1.83 9.31 10.94
C TYR A 93 -3.09 8.58 11.38
N TRP A 94 -3.64 9.05 12.50
CA TRP A 94 -4.86 8.51 13.05
C TRP A 94 -6.09 9.27 12.55
N VAL A 95 -7.16 8.55 12.30
CA VAL A 95 -8.49 9.10 12.02
C VAL A 95 -9.50 8.47 12.97
N GLU A 96 -10.58 9.19 13.23
CA GLU A 96 -11.70 8.69 14.02
C GLU A 96 -12.61 7.81 13.15
N THR A 97 -13.00 6.66 13.69
CA THR A 97 -14.08 5.87 13.10
C THR A 97 -15.46 6.44 13.47
N PRO A 98 -16.54 6.09 12.76
CA PRO A 98 -17.89 6.46 13.17
C PRO A 98 -18.30 5.97 14.58
N ALA A 99 -17.60 4.99 15.12
CA ALA A 99 -17.78 4.49 16.48
C ALA A 99 -16.96 5.25 17.54
N GLY A 100 -16.13 6.21 17.13
CA GLY A 100 -15.24 6.96 18.01
C GLY A 100 -13.93 6.27 18.32
N ASP A 101 -13.63 5.14 17.67
CA ASP A 101 -12.37 4.43 17.85
C ASP A 101 -11.30 4.94 16.89
N PRO A 102 -10.02 4.95 17.27
CA PRO A 102 -8.95 5.34 16.39
C PRO A 102 -8.69 4.29 15.30
N HIS A 103 -8.46 4.74 14.08
CA HIS A 103 -8.06 3.92 12.94
C HIS A 103 -6.81 4.50 12.27
N LEU A 104 -5.82 3.64 12.01
CA LEU A 104 -4.55 4.08 11.42
C LEU A 104 -4.63 4.12 9.91
N VAL A 105 -4.24 5.25 9.35
CA VAL A 105 -3.98 5.41 7.90
C VAL A 105 -2.47 5.42 7.66
N VAL A 106 -1.99 4.52 6.79
CA VAL A 106 -0.62 4.52 6.27
C VAL A 106 -0.70 4.97 4.82
N PRO A 107 -0.48 6.25 4.53
CA PRO A 107 -0.77 6.82 3.22
C PRO A 107 0.08 6.22 2.11
N TYR A 108 -0.37 6.40 0.89
CA TYR A 108 0.24 5.90 -0.33
C TYR A 108 0.84 7.04 -1.13
N THR A 109 2.07 6.88 -1.64
CA THR A 109 2.71 7.87 -2.52
C THR A 109 2.32 7.58 -3.97
N LEU A 110 1.49 8.44 -4.57
CA LEU A 110 0.87 8.16 -5.87
C LEU A 110 1.83 8.34 -7.04
N ASP A 111 2.69 9.32 -6.99
CA ASP A 111 3.55 9.75 -8.09
C ASP A 111 4.77 8.84 -8.32
N THR A 112 5.18 8.06 -7.32
CA THR A 112 6.24 7.05 -7.40
C THR A 112 5.72 5.67 -7.82
N ASN A 113 4.74 5.65 -8.71
CA ASN A 113 4.05 4.45 -9.16
C ASN A 113 4.42 4.10 -10.61
N ASP A 114 4.75 2.83 -10.86
CA ASP A 114 5.11 2.32 -12.19
C ASP A 114 3.93 2.36 -13.20
N MET A 115 2.69 2.61 -12.72
CA MET A 115 1.55 2.85 -13.60
C MET A 115 1.79 4.02 -14.55
N ARG A 116 2.68 4.95 -14.20
CA ARG A 116 3.08 6.06 -15.06
C ARG A 116 3.78 5.61 -16.35
N PHE A 117 4.26 4.38 -16.46
CA PHE A 117 4.67 3.80 -17.74
C PHE A 117 3.52 3.58 -18.73
N ALA A 118 2.29 3.51 -18.22
CA ALA A 118 1.09 3.25 -19.02
C ALA A 118 0.15 4.47 -19.12
N SER A 119 0.57 5.63 -18.62
CA SER A 119 -0.21 6.87 -18.64
C SER A 119 0.42 7.91 -19.56
N PRO A 120 -0.36 8.81 -20.19
CA PRO A 120 0.16 9.96 -20.91
C PRO A 120 1.06 10.80 -20.01
N GLN A 121 2.16 11.34 -20.56
CA GLN A 121 3.14 12.16 -19.81
C GLN A 121 3.78 11.44 -18.62
N GLY A 122 3.78 10.11 -18.65
CA GLY A 122 4.45 9.29 -17.64
C GLY A 122 5.90 8.96 -18.02
N PHE A 123 6.38 7.80 -17.54
CA PHE A 123 7.73 7.36 -17.82
C PHE A 123 7.84 6.69 -19.20
N ASN A 124 8.78 7.14 -20.01
CA ASN A 124 9.07 6.55 -21.33
C ASN A 124 10.24 5.55 -21.29
N SER A 125 11.08 5.60 -20.25
CA SER A 125 12.22 4.71 -20.07
C SER A 125 12.46 4.35 -18.62
N GLY A 126 13.19 3.27 -18.38
CA GLY A 126 13.61 2.89 -17.03
C GLY A 126 14.46 3.97 -16.36
N GLU A 127 15.31 4.68 -17.08
CA GLU A 127 16.11 5.78 -16.52
C GLU A 127 15.25 6.93 -16.00
N GLN A 128 14.16 7.26 -16.67
CA GLN A 128 13.21 8.27 -16.14
C GLN A 128 12.55 7.81 -14.85
N PHE A 129 12.18 6.54 -14.76
CA PHE A 129 11.64 5.95 -13.53
C PHE A 129 12.67 5.99 -12.40
N PHE A 130 13.88 5.47 -12.64
CA PHE A 130 14.96 5.52 -11.67
C PHE A 130 15.27 6.95 -11.22
N GLY A 131 15.45 7.87 -12.16
CA GLY A 131 15.77 9.28 -11.85
C GLY A 131 14.69 9.93 -10.97
N TYR A 132 13.42 9.69 -11.29
CA TYR A 132 12.31 10.22 -10.50
C TYR A 132 12.28 9.65 -9.07
N LEU A 133 12.44 8.34 -8.92
CA LEU A 133 12.47 7.69 -7.61
C LEU A 133 13.67 8.15 -6.78
N ARG A 134 14.85 8.25 -7.40
CA ARG A 134 16.06 8.74 -6.75
C ARG A 134 15.87 10.17 -6.24
N ASP A 135 15.40 11.08 -7.10
CA ASP A 135 15.24 12.48 -6.73
C ASP A 135 14.18 12.66 -5.62
N ALA A 136 13.09 11.88 -5.65
CA ALA A 136 12.11 11.84 -4.57
C ALA A 136 12.72 11.31 -3.26
N PHE A 137 13.49 10.23 -3.34
CA PHE A 137 14.21 9.67 -2.20
C PHE A 137 15.20 10.67 -1.61
N ASP A 138 16.02 11.33 -2.44
CA ASP A 138 17.06 12.27 -2.00
C ASP A 138 16.46 13.45 -1.22
N VAL A 139 15.34 14.00 -1.70
CA VAL A 139 14.63 15.07 -1.00
C VAL A 139 14.14 14.60 0.36
N LEU A 140 13.42 13.48 0.40
CA LEU A 140 12.88 12.94 1.65
C LEU A 140 13.98 12.47 2.62
N TYR A 141 15.08 11.94 2.09
CA TYR A 141 16.26 11.54 2.89
C TYR A 141 16.90 12.75 3.56
N ALA A 142 17.09 13.85 2.83
CA ALA A 142 17.63 15.10 3.40
C ALA A 142 16.68 15.72 4.44
N GLU A 143 15.37 15.71 4.19
CA GLU A 143 14.37 16.17 5.17
C GLU A 143 14.34 15.25 6.41
N GLY A 144 14.65 13.98 6.24
CA GLY A 144 14.71 12.95 7.28
C GLY A 144 15.70 13.24 8.40
N GLU A 145 16.70 14.08 8.18
CA GLU A 145 17.63 14.56 9.24
C GLU A 145 16.91 15.33 10.35
N ALA A 146 15.84 16.05 10.00
CA ALA A 146 15.05 16.85 10.94
C ALA A 146 13.80 16.11 11.44
N THR A 147 13.10 15.43 10.54
CA THR A 147 11.86 14.70 10.80
C THR A 147 11.78 13.46 9.93
N PRO A 148 11.42 12.29 10.48
CA PRO A 148 11.32 11.06 9.68
C PRO A 148 10.35 11.25 8.51
N LYS A 149 10.64 10.57 7.41
CA LYS A 149 9.85 10.57 6.19
C LYS A 149 9.56 9.15 5.74
N MET A 150 8.49 8.98 4.98
CA MET A 150 8.10 7.71 4.39
C MET A 150 7.93 7.85 2.88
N LEU A 151 8.40 6.87 2.12
CA LEU A 151 8.20 6.78 0.68
C LEU A 151 7.58 5.42 0.34
N SER A 152 6.45 5.42 -0.33
CA SER A 152 5.83 4.22 -0.90
C SER A 152 6.06 4.17 -2.40
N ILE A 153 6.51 3.02 -2.92
CA ILE A 153 6.67 2.81 -4.37
C ILE A 153 5.65 1.80 -4.85
N GLY A 154 4.77 2.24 -5.74
CA GLY A 154 3.74 1.39 -6.33
C GLY A 154 4.27 0.60 -7.51
N LEU A 155 4.17 -0.73 -7.44
CA LEU A 155 4.65 -1.62 -8.48
C LEU A 155 3.55 -2.59 -8.94
N HIS A 156 3.51 -2.83 -10.25
CA HIS A 156 2.60 -3.79 -10.86
C HIS A 156 3.44 -4.82 -11.64
N CYS A 157 3.29 -6.10 -11.33
CA CYS A 157 4.07 -7.18 -11.97
C CYS A 157 4.05 -7.10 -13.51
N ARG A 158 2.92 -6.72 -14.11
CA ARG A 158 2.77 -6.55 -15.57
C ARG A 158 3.52 -5.34 -16.14
N LEU A 159 3.89 -4.37 -15.31
CA LEU A 159 4.61 -3.14 -15.71
C LEU A 159 6.09 -3.24 -15.37
N ILE A 160 6.42 -3.28 -14.09
CA ILE A 160 7.82 -3.31 -13.65
C ILE A 160 8.53 -4.63 -14.00
N GLY A 161 7.78 -5.74 -14.13
CA GLY A 161 8.34 -7.05 -14.50
C GLY A 161 8.85 -7.16 -15.94
N ARG A 162 8.85 -6.06 -16.71
CA ARG A 162 9.51 -6.03 -18.04
C ARG A 162 11.00 -5.81 -17.87
N PRO A 163 11.89 -6.59 -18.57
CA PRO A 163 13.33 -6.57 -18.31
C PRO A 163 13.96 -5.18 -18.25
N GLY A 164 13.65 -4.32 -19.22
CA GLY A 164 14.19 -2.96 -19.25
C GLY A 164 13.68 -2.04 -18.12
N ARG A 165 12.58 -2.40 -17.44
CA ARG A 165 12.06 -1.66 -16.29
C ARG A 165 12.56 -2.26 -14.98
N THR A 166 12.63 -3.60 -14.89
CA THR A 166 13.18 -4.33 -13.74
C THR A 166 14.60 -3.86 -13.41
N ALA A 167 15.45 -3.71 -14.43
CA ALA A 167 16.82 -3.22 -14.25
C ALA A 167 16.89 -1.85 -13.56
N SER A 168 15.90 -0.99 -13.80
CA SER A 168 15.84 0.34 -13.15
C SER A 168 15.35 0.25 -11.70
N LEU A 169 14.49 -0.71 -11.39
CA LEU A 169 14.09 -0.99 -10.01
C LEU A 169 15.27 -1.58 -9.22
N GLU A 170 16.02 -2.52 -9.78
CA GLU A 170 17.23 -3.08 -9.17
C GLU A 170 18.23 -1.97 -8.84
N LYS A 171 18.51 -1.10 -9.82
CA LYS A 171 19.37 0.07 -9.64
C LYS A 171 18.90 1.00 -8.52
N PHE A 172 17.58 1.19 -8.38
CA PHE A 172 17.03 2.01 -7.30
C PHE A 172 17.15 1.33 -5.93
N ILE A 173 16.92 0.02 -5.85
CA ILE A 173 17.09 -0.75 -4.61
C ILE A 173 18.55 -0.69 -4.15
N ASP A 174 19.51 -0.88 -5.06
CA ASP A 174 20.95 -0.76 -4.76
C ASP A 174 21.30 0.66 -4.27
N TYR A 175 20.72 1.68 -4.91
CA TYR A 175 20.89 3.07 -4.51
C TYR A 175 20.42 3.31 -3.08
N VAL A 176 19.20 2.92 -2.74
CA VAL A 176 18.63 3.05 -1.39
C VAL A 176 19.47 2.30 -0.36
N ASN A 177 19.89 1.07 -0.67
CA ASN A 177 20.70 0.24 0.22
C ASN A 177 22.12 0.81 0.48
N SER A 178 22.58 1.75 -0.36
CA SER A 178 23.86 2.44 -0.16
C SER A 178 23.80 3.58 0.87
N HIS A 179 22.61 3.94 1.34
CA HIS A 179 22.38 5.00 2.34
C HIS A 179 22.20 4.43 3.74
N ALA A 180 22.77 5.10 4.73
CA ALA A 180 22.54 4.79 6.13
C ALA A 180 21.15 5.28 6.60
N ASP A 181 20.68 4.78 7.73
CA ASP A 181 19.45 5.26 8.39
C ASP A 181 18.18 5.14 7.54
N VAL A 182 18.17 4.21 6.58
CA VAL A 182 17.00 3.86 5.76
C VAL A 182 16.42 2.54 6.26
N TRP A 183 15.14 2.55 6.59
CA TRP A 183 14.40 1.37 6.96
C TRP A 183 13.58 0.86 5.78
N LEU A 184 14.12 -0.08 5.03
CA LEU A 184 13.38 -0.80 3.98
C LEU A 184 12.52 -1.88 4.64
N CYS A 185 11.22 -1.71 4.68
CA CYS A 185 10.30 -2.52 5.46
C CYS A 185 8.98 -2.77 4.74
N ARG A 186 8.19 -3.69 5.29
CA ARG A 186 6.81 -3.94 4.86
C ARG A 186 5.90 -2.85 5.44
N ARG A 187 4.79 -2.59 4.80
CA ARG A 187 3.81 -1.61 5.28
C ARG A 187 3.24 -1.98 6.65
N ILE A 188 3.04 -3.26 6.91
CA ILE A 188 2.60 -3.76 8.22
C ILE A 188 3.63 -3.45 9.33
N ASP A 189 4.91 -3.40 9.02
CA ASP A 189 5.95 -3.10 10.01
C ASP A 189 5.89 -1.60 10.38
N ILE A 190 5.60 -0.73 9.41
CA ILE A 190 5.32 0.70 9.66
C ILE A 190 4.08 0.84 10.55
N ALA A 191 2.99 0.14 10.23
CA ALA A 191 1.77 0.19 11.03
C ALA A 191 2.02 -0.26 12.47
N ARG A 192 2.72 -1.37 12.69
CA ARG A 192 3.09 -1.87 14.02
C ARG A 192 3.98 -0.89 14.78
N HIS A 193 4.95 -0.28 14.08
CA HIS A 193 5.80 0.75 14.66
C HIS A 193 4.96 1.93 15.14
N TRP A 194 4.03 2.39 14.31
CA TRP A 194 3.18 3.53 14.63
C TRP A 194 2.26 3.26 15.81
N HIS A 195 1.58 2.10 15.84
CA HIS A 195 0.79 1.66 16.99
C HIS A 195 1.58 1.63 18.29
N LYS A 196 2.86 1.24 18.24
CA LYS A 196 3.72 1.10 19.41
C LYS A 196 4.29 2.44 19.90
N HIS A 197 4.73 3.29 18.97
CA HIS A 197 5.54 4.47 19.31
C HIS A 197 4.78 5.79 19.18
N HIS A 198 3.67 5.79 18.44
CA HIS A 198 2.79 6.96 18.23
C HIS A 198 1.32 6.59 18.53
N PRO A 199 1.03 5.94 19.70
CA PRO A 199 -0.35 5.61 20.01
C PRO A 199 -1.15 6.91 20.17
N THR A 200 -2.40 6.90 19.71
CA THR A 200 -3.30 7.98 20.04
C THR A 200 -3.88 7.73 21.42
N ASN A 201 -3.77 8.73 22.29
CA ASN A 201 -4.46 8.76 23.58
C ASN A 201 -5.79 9.53 23.49
N GLU A 202 -6.08 10.10 22.34
CA GLU A 202 -7.33 10.81 22.10
C GLU A 202 -8.42 9.78 21.80
N LYS A 203 -9.42 9.74 22.68
CA LYS A 203 -10.77 9.37 22.23
C LYS A 203 -11.25 10.62 21.49
N PHE A 204 -11.30 10.52 20.19
CA PHE A 204 -11.87 11.56 19.35
C PHE A 204 -13.34 11.76 19.71
#